data_ac96d809d3715d9b6299e487ec9b722b
#
_entry.id   ac96d809d3715d9b6299e487ec9b722b
#
_cell.length_a   1.000
_cell.length_b   1.000
_cell.length_c   1.000
_cell.angle_alpha   90.00
_cell.angle_beta   90.00
_cell.angle_gamma   90.00
#
_symmetry.space_group_name_H-M   'P 1'
#
loop_
_entity.id
_entity.type
_entity.pdbx_description
1 polymer ?
#
loop_
_entity_poly.entity_id
_entity_poly.type
_entity_poly.pdbx_seq_one_letter_code
_entity_poly.pdbx_strand_id
1 'polypeptide(L)'
;MHALKIAVIGGGIGGLAVARACALRGARVRLYEQAPAITEVGAGLQISPNGFAVLRALGLGDALRGAGQQARGIALHDYRGARVVRLDLGALQERDYWFVHRADLIDILHRGALDAGVTIRLGAKVHDAGPGPVLRTDAGTQTADLVIGADGLHSVLRPALNGAAAPFFTGQVAWRATVPAPGSATAEARVDMGPRRHLVSYPLRDGQLMNLVAVEERAAWTAESWSHKGDPDQLRAQFSGFGAS
;
A
#
# COMPACT_ATOMS: atom_id res chain seq x y z
N MET A 1 13.13 33.17 8.80
CA MET A 1 13.25 31.80 9.36
C MET A 1 13.77 30.87 8.27
N HIS A 2 14.81 30.08 8.50
CA HIS A 2 15.25 29.08 7.53
C HIS A 2 14.25 27.90 7.54
N ALA A 3 13.81 27.48 6.34
CA ALA A 3 12.95 26.31 6.21
C ALA A 3 13.72 25.05 6.64
N LEU A 4 13.11 24.20 7.49
CA LEU A 4 13.69 22.92 7.91
C LEU A 4 14.05 22.07 6.70
N LYS A 5 15.25 21.49 6.70
CA LYS A 5 15.69 20.50 5.72
C LYS A 5 15.33 19.11 6.24
N ILE A 6 14.41 18.44 5.54
CA ILE A 6 13.95 17.11 5.94
C ILE A 6 14.38 16.09 4.89
N ALA A 7 15.00 15.01 5.35
CA ALA A 7 15.29 13.83 4.55
C ALA A 7 14.26 12.74 4.85
N VAL A 8 13.59 12.24 3.82
CA VAL A 8 12.67 11.09 3.91
C VAL A 8 13.30 9.90 3.20
N ILE A 9 13.35 8.75 3.86
CA ILE A 9 13.93 7.53 3.31
C ILE A 9 12.82 6.54 2.97
N GLY A 10 12.74 6.14 1.69
CA GLY A 10 11.73 5.28 1.12
C GLY A 10 10.67 6.04 0.32
N GLY A 11 10.50 5.68 -0.96
CA GLY A 11 9.55 6.25 -1.92
C GLY A 11 8.21 5.51 -2.00
N GLY A 12 7.86 4.70 -0.98
CA GLY A 12 6.56 4.05 -0.89
C GLY A 12 5.43 5.02 -0.48
N ILE A 13 4.21 4.49 -0.30
CA ILE A 13 2.99 5.26 0.07
C ILE A 13 3.25 6.16 1.27
N GLY A 14 3.84 5.63 2.36
CA GLY A 14 4.11 6.39 3.58
C GLY A 14 5.12 7.50 3.37
N GLY A 15 6.21 7.21 2.65
CA GLY A 15 7.28 8.18 2.39
C GLY A 15 6.82 9.34 1.50
N LEU A 16 6.12 9.05 0.42
CA LEU A 16 5.55 10.08 -0.46
C LEU A 16 4.53 10.96 0.26
N ALA A 17 3.65 10.33 1.08
CA ALA A 17 2.65 11.06 1.84
C ALA A 17 3.28 11.99 2.89
N VAL A 18 4.24 11.52 3.68
CA VAL A 18 4.91 12.34 4.70
C VAL A 18 5.79 13.42 4.07
N ALA A 19 6.46 13.11 2.95
CA ALA A 19 7.27 14.09 2.22
C ALA A 19 6.39 15.27 1.76
N ARG A 20 5.24 14.98 1.11
CA ARG A 20 4.27 16.01 0.73
C ARG A 20 3.77 16.79 1.95
N ALA A 21 3.39 16.10 3.03
CA ALA A 21 2.88 16.73 4.24
C ALA A 21 3.86 17.75 4.84
N CYS A 22 5.15 17.41 4.85
CA CYS A 22 6.21 18.29 5.32
C CYS A 22 6.44 19.48 4.37
N ALA A 23 6.45 19.23 3.06
CA ALA A 23 6.63 20.26 2.04
C ALA A 23 5.49 21.30 2.07
N LEU A 24 4.24 20.84 2.18
CA LEU A 24 3.07 21.73 2.33
C LEU A 24 3.14 22.63 3.58
N ARG A 25 3.96 22.27 4.57
CA ARG A 25 4.21 23.06 5.77
C ARG A 25 5.48 23.91 5.70
N GLY A 26 6.05 24.06 4.50
CA GLY A 26 7.18 24.92 4.23
C GLY A 26 8.58 24.30 4.49
N ALA A 27 8.66 23.00 4.71
CA ALA A 27 9.95 22.32 4.81
C ALA A 27 10.58 22.13 3.41
N ARG A 28 11.92 22.12 3.35
CA ARG A 28 12.68 21.69 2.18
C ARG A 28 12.87 20.17 2.29
N VAL A 29 12.10 19.42 1.51
CA VAL A 29 12.09 17.95 1.62
C VAL A 29 12.88 17.31 0.49
N ARG A 30 13.77 16.38 0.85
CA ARG A 30 14.45 15.48 -0.07
C ARG A 30 14.08 14.04 0.28
N LEU A 31 13.53 13.33 -0.69
CA LEU A 31 13.19 11.92 -0.54
C LEU A 31 14.23 11.06 -1.27
N TYR A 32 14.69 10.00 -0.61
CA TYR A 32 15.64 9.02 -1.14
C TYR A 32 14.93 7.68 -1.34
N GLU A 33 14.99 7.15 -2.56
CA GLU A 33 14.43 5.85 -2.94
C GLU A 33 15.52 5.01 -3.64
N GLN A 34 15.71 3.78 -3.17
CA GLN A 34 16.74 2.89 -3.72
C GLN A 34 16.40 2.35 -5.11
N ALA A 35 15.11 2.22 -5.44
CA ALA A 35 14.69 1.80 -6.76
C ALA A 35 15.00 2.87 -7.81
N PRO A 36 15.34 2.47 -9.05
CA PRO A 36 15.59 3.42 -10.15
C PRO A 36 14.33 4.10 -10.66
N ALA A 37 13.16 3.61 -10.28
CA ALA A 37 11.86 4.18 -10.62
C ALA A 37 10.85 3.91 -9.50
N ILE A 38 9.89 4.82 -9.34
CA ILE A 38 8.73 4.59 -8.47
C ILE A 38 7.68 3.85 -9.31
N THR A 39 7.73 2.53 -9.24
CA THR A 39 6.79 1.63 -9.92
C THR A 39 6.26 0.61 -8.93
N GLU A 40 5.01 0.24 -9.08
CA GLU A 40 4.37 -0.74 -8.21
C GLU A 40 3.74 -1.87 -9.02
N VAL A 41 3.82 -3.07 -8.48
CA VAL A 41 3.19 -4.26 -9.10
C VAL A 41 1.69 -4.24 -8.80
N GLY A 42 0.91 -4.63 -9.80
CA GLY A 42 -0.54 -4.50 -9.84
C GLY A 42 -1.30 -5.31 -8.78
N ALA A 43 -1.61 -4.67 -7.66
CA ALA A 43 -2.56 -5.16 -6.67
C ALA A 43 -3.53 -4.03 -6.29
N GLY A 44 -4.73 -4.39 -5.87
CA GLY A 44 -5.69 -3.44 -5.33
C GLY A 44 -5.38 -3.07 -3.88
N LEU A 45 -5.84 -1.90 -3.48
CA LEU A 45 -5.89 -1.42 -2.11
C LEU A 45 -7.30 -0.95 -1.78
N GLN A 46 -7.65 -1.07 -0.52
CA GLN A 46 -8.87 -0.51 0.05
C GLN A 46 -8.48 0.69 0.92
N ILE A 47 -9.00 1.86 0.60
CA ILE A 47 -8.79 3.10 1.33
C ILE A 47 -10.04 3.37 2.15
N SER A 48 -9.94 3.16 3.44
CA SER A 48 -11.00 3.44 4.41
C SER A 48 -11.12 4.96 4.70
N PRO A 49 -12.20 5.43 5.36
CA PRO A 49 -12.44 6.85 5.61
C PRO A 49 -11.28 7.58 6.29
N ASN A 50 -10.59 6.93 7.23
CA ASN A 50 -9.40 7.51 7.88
C ASN A 50 -8.24 7.70 6.89
N GLY A 51 -7.99 6.74 5.99
CA GLY A 51 -7.00 6.87 4.93
C GLY A 51 -7.37 7.97 3.92
N PHE A 52 -8.65 8.03 3.55
CA PHE A 52 -9.15 9.09 2.67
C PHE A 52 -9.04 10.48 3.31
N ALA A 53 -9.32 10.60 4.61
CA ALA A 53 -9.16 11.88 5.34
C ALA A 53 -7.72 12.40 5.26
N VAL A 54 -6.71 11.53 5.33
CA VAL A 54 -5.30 11.90 5.14
C VAL A 54 -5.07 12.40 3.72
N LEU A 55 -5.53 11.67 2.70
CA LEU A 55 -5.37 12.08 1.30
C LEU A 55 -6.07 13.41 1.02
N ARG A 56 -7.25 13.64 1.58
CA ARG A 56 -7.98 14.91 1.52
C ARG A 56 -7.18 16.04 2.16
N ALA A 57 -6.62 15.82 3.36
CA ALA A 57 -5.78 16.82 4.04
C ALA A 57 -4.48 17.14 3.28
N LEU A 58 -4.00 16.19 2.48
CA LEU A 58 -2.88 16.39 1.55
C LEU A 58 -3.30 17.07 0.23
N GLY A 59 -4.58 17.38 0.02
CA GLY A 59 -5.10 17.96 -1.23
C GLY A 59 -5.15 16.94 -2.40
N LEU A 60 -5.18 15.64 -2.10
CA LEU A 60 -5.17 14.56 -3.09
C LEU A 60 -6.52 13.80 -3.16
N GLY A 61 -7.54 14.26 -2.42
CA GLY A 61 -8.83 13.60 -2.36
C GLY A 61 -9.51 13.46 -3.73
N ASP A 62 -9.50 14.54 -4.53
CA ASP A 62 -10.14 14.52 -5.84
C ASP A 62 -9.38 13.64 -6.85
N ALA A 63 -8.06 13.63 -6.78
CA ALA A 63 -7.24 12.73 -7.59
C ALA A 63 -7.55 11.26 -7.26
N LEU A 64 -7.75 10.91 -5.97
CA LEU A 64 -8.18 9.57 -5.59
C LEU A 64 -9.58 9.25 -6.08
N ARG A 65 -10.53 10.20 -5.99
CA ARG A 65 -11.90 9.99 -6.53
C ARG A 65 -11.90 9.71 -8.03
N GLY A 66 -11.02 10.38 -8.77
CA GLY A 66 -10.88 10.19 -10.22
C GLY A 66 -10.23 8.85 -10.63
N ALA A 67 -9.43 8.24 -9.77
CA ALA A 67 -8.71 6.99 -10.05
C ALA A 67 -9.29 5.77 -9.33
N GLY A 68 -10.06 5.99 -8.26
CA GLY A 68 -10.64 4.96 -7.43
C GLY A 68 -12.11 4.70 -7.73
N GLN A 69 -12.59 3.55 -7.28
CA GLN A 69 -14.00 3.19 -7.29
C GLN A 69 -14.56 3.28 -5.88
N GLN A 70 -15.60 4.10 -5.68
CA GLN A 70 -16.24 4.21 -4.37
C GLN A 70 -16.94 2.90 -4.00
N ALA A 71 -16.60 2.35 -2.84
CA ALA A 71 -17.19 1.13 -2.34
C ALA A 71 -18.63 1.37 -1.83
N ARG A 72 -19.52 0.44 -2.12
CA ARG A 72 -20.93 0.45 -1.67
C ARG A 72 -21.19 -0.50 -0.51
N GLY A 73 -20.33 -1.51 -0.35
CA GLY A 73 -20.51 -2.50 0.69
C GLY A 73 -19.30 -3.40 0.89
N ILE A 74 -19.34 -4.12 2.01
CA ILE A 74 -18.46 -5.25 2.29
C ILE A 74 -19.36 -6.43 2.65
N ALA A 75 -19.27 -7.52 1.88
CA ALA A 75 -20.05 -8.72 2.10
C ALA A 75 -19.16 -9.86 2.59
N LEU A 76 -19.51 -10.44 3.73
CA LEU A 76 -18.87 -11.62 4.26
C LEU A 76 -19.70 -12.85 3.89
N HIS A 77 -19.03 -13.84 3.32
CA HIS A 77 -19.61 -15.12 2.96
C HIS A 77 -18.85 -16.25 3.67
N ASP A 78 -19.53 -17.35 3.91
CA ASP A 78 -18.80 -18.58 4.21
C ASP A 78 -18.12 -19.11 2.93
N TYR A 79 -17.18 -20.02 3.08
CA TYR A 79 -16.43 -20.57 1.92
C TYR A 79 -17.31 -21.39 0.96
N ARG A 80 -18.55 -21.72 1.32
CA ARG A 80 -19.55 -22.40 0.47
C ARG A 80 -20.42 -21.43 -0.32
N GLY A 81 -20.25 -20.11 -0.09
CA GLY A 81 -20.92 -19.04 -0.80
C GLY A 81 -22.15 -18.47 -0.09
N ALA A 82 -22.57 -18.99 1.06
CA ALA A 82 -23.67 -18.43 1.82
C ALA A 82 -23.28 -17.08 2.44
N ARG A 83 -24.07 -16.03 2.19
CA ARG A 83 -23.83 -14.71 2.76
C ARG A 83 -24.10 -14.72 4.27
N VAL A 84 -23.08 -14.40 5.06
CA VAL A 84 -23.16 -14.30 6.54
C VAL A 84 -23.65 -12.91 6.94
N VAL A 85 -23.03 -11.85 6.42
CA VAL A 85 -23.39 -10.47 6.72
C VAL A 85 -22.96 -9.54 5.57
N ARG A 86 -23.67 -8.43 5.44
CA ARG A 86 -23.27 -7.33 4.53
C ARG A 86 -23.28 -6.02 5.31
N LEU A 87 -22.16 -5.34 5.27
CA LEU A 87 -22.03 -3.98 5.75
C LEU A 87 -22.36 -3.02 4.61
N ASP A 88 -23.40 -2.22 4.77
CA ASP A 88 -23.76 -1.17 3.82
C ASP A 88 -22.95 0.09 4.09
N LEU A 89 -21.94 0.33 3.26
CA LEU A 89 -21.10 1.53 3.37
C LEU A 89 -21.87 2.79 2.91
N GLY A 90 -22.92 2.65 2.13
CA GLY A 90 -23.79 3.75 1.72
C GLY A 90 -24.64 4.32 2.86
N ALA A 91 -24.88 3.54 3.92
CA ALA A 91 -25.61 3.96 5.12
C ALA A 91 -24.73 4.71 6.13
N LEU A 92 -23.41 4.70 5.98
CA LEU A 92 -22.48 5.38 6.88
C LEU A 92 -22.49 6.89 6.61
N GLN A 93 -22.28 7.70 7.65
CA GLN A 93 -22.15 9.15 7.53
C GLN A 93 -20.94 9.55 6.69
N GLU A 94 -19.82 8.88 6.88
CA GLU A 94 -18.61 9.03 6.07
C GLU A 94 -18.56 7.91 5.03
N ARG A 95 -18.92 8.26 3.78
CA ARG A 95 -19.00 7.31 2.66
C ARG A 95 -17.69 7.18 1.89
N ASP A 96 -16.61 7.72 2.39
CA ASP A 96 -15.31 7.79 1.71
C ASP A 96 -14.51 6.48 1.88
N TYR A 97 -15.06 5.39 1.34
CA TYR A 97 -14.38 4.11 1.23
C TYR A 97 -14.13 3.81 -0.25
N TRP A 98 -12.86 3.59 -0.63
CA TRP A 98 -12.45 3.52 -2.02
C TRP A 98 -11.63 2.27 -2.33
N PHE A 99 -11.89 1.67 -3.47
CA PHE A 99 -11.01 0.67 -4.08
C PHE A 99 -10.13 1.38 -5.09
N VAL A 100 -8.83 1.20 -5.02
CA VAL A 100 -7.86 1.82 -5.92
C VAL A 100 -6.78 0.83 -6.30
N HIS A 101 -6.32 0.91 -7.54
CA HIS A 101 -5.14 0.18 -7.94
C HIS A 101 -3.90 0.79 -7.27
N ARG A 102 -3.02 -0.03 -6.71
CA ARG A 102 -1.86 0.44 -5.93
C ARG A 102 -0.95 1.37 -6.73
N ALA A 103 -0.73 1.05 -8.02
CA ALA A 103 0.07 1.90 -8.89
C ALA A 103 -0.56 3.28 -9.08
N ASP A 104 -1.90 3.36 -9.19
CA ASP A 104 -2.60 4.63 -9.35
C ASP A 104 -2.46 5.49 -8.08
N LEU A 105 -2.58 4.88 -6.89
CA LEU A 105 -2.35 5.59 -5.62
C LEU A 105 -0.91 6.11 -5.49
N ILE A 106 0.07 5.28 -5.85
CA ILE A 106 1.49 5.69 -5.83
C ILE A 106 1.73 6.84 -6.81
N ASP A 107 1.17 6.80 -8.00
CA ASP A 107 1.30 7.87 -8.99
C ASP A 107 0.67 9.19 -8.49
N ILE A 108 -0.51 9.13 -7.86
CA ILE A 108 -1.16 10.29 -7.22
C ILE A 108 -0.24 10.89 -6.14
N LEU A 109 0.32 10.07 -5.26
CA LEU A 109 1.19 10.52 -4.19
C LEU A 109 2.52 11.06 -4.74
N HIS A 110 3.10 10.40 -5.74
CA HIS A 110 4.35 10.81 -6.38
C HIS A 110 4.22 12.19 -7.05
N ARG A 111 3.22 12.35 -7.92
CA ARG A 111 2.91 13.66 -8.54
C ARG A 111 2.64 14.71 -7.48
N GLY A 112 1.80 14.37 -6.49
CA GLY A 112 1.51 15.28 -5.39
C GLY A 112 2.75 15.69 -4.60
N ALA A 113 3.72 14.80 -4.39
CA ALA A 113 4.99 15.17 -3.74
C ALA A 113 5.81 16.13 -4.60
N LEU A 114 5.92 15.88 -5.90
CA LEU A 114 6.61 16.75 -6.85
C LEU A 114 5.96 18.14 -6.91
N ASP A 115 4.63 18.21 -7.00
CA ASP A 115 3.87 19.48 -7.03
C ASP A 115 4.05 20.32 -5.76
N ALA A 116 4.30 19.66 -4.62
CA ALA A 116 4.62 20.32 -3.36
C ALA A 116 6.10 20.75 -3.26
N GLY A 117 6.92 20.52 -4.28
CA GLY A 117 8.34 20.90 -4.32
C GLY A 117 9.29 19.91 -3.64
N VAL A 118 8.86 18.64 -3.41
CA VAL A 118 9.74 17.59 -2.90
C VAL A 118 10.77 17.22 -3.96
N THR A 119 12.05 17.22 -3.58
CA THR A 119 13.13 16.70 -4.43
C THR A 119 13.24 15.18 -4.23
N ILE A 120 12.95 14.39 -5.24
CA ILE A 120 13.04 12.94 -5.20
C ILE A 120 14.36 12.48 -5.83
N ARG A 121 15.09 11.62 -5.12
CA ARG A 121 16.33 10.99 -5.56
C ARG A 121 16.09 9.49 -5.71
N LEU A 122 15.98 9.03 -6.95
CA LEU A 122 15.83 7.62 -7.31
C LEU A 122 17.22 6.97 -7.45
N GLY A 123 17.31 5.64 -7.32
CA GLY A 123 18.56 4.91 -7.32
C GLY A 123 19.50 5.30 -6.16
N ALA A 124 18.95 5.91 -5.12
CA ALA A 124 19.72 6.46 -4.00
C ALA A 124 19.50 5.60 -2.75
N LYS A 125 20.30 4.56 -2.61
CA LYS A 125 20.27 3.69 -1.44
C LYS A 125 20.85 4.40 -0.23
N VAL A 126 20.11 4.37 0.88
CA VAL A 126 20.61 4.78 2.20
C VAL A 126 21.10 3.53 2.93
N HIS A 127 22.34 3.55 3.39
CA HIS A 127 22.98 2.42 4.06
C HIS A 127 22.91 2.51 5.58
N ASP A 128 22.92 3.74 6.10
CA ASP A 128 22.97 3.99 7.52
C ASP A 128 22.53 5.43 7.83
N ALA A 129 22.00 5.63 9.03
CA ALA A 129 21.83 6.94 9.64
C ALA A 129 22.76 7.00 10.87
N GLY A 130 23.73 7.89 10.81
CA GLY A 130 24.64 8.13 11.93
C GLY A 130 23.96 8.80 13.13
N PRO A 131 24.70 9.06 14.20
CA PRO A 131 24.19 9.87 15.30
C PRO A 131 23.82 11.26 14.80
N GLY A 132 22.58 11.67 15.08
CA GLY A 132 21.99 12.89 14.52
C GLY A 132 21.44 12.70 13.09
N PRO A 133 21.01 13.78 12.46
CA PRO A 133 20.33 13.73 11.15
C PRO A 133 21.33 13.64 9.99
N VAL A 134 22.17 12.63 10.00
CA VAL A 134 23.22 12.35 9.01
C VAL A 134 22.90 11.03 8.31
N LEU A 135 22.90 11.03 6.98
CA LEU A 135 22.63 9.87 6.13
C LEU A 135 23.88 9.49 5.36
N ARG A 136 24.17 8.19 5.26
CA ARG A 136 25.16 7.64 4.32
C ARG A 136 24.44 7.04 3.12
N THR A 137 24.72 7.56 1.96
CA THR A 137 24.16 7.11 0.70
C THR A 137 25.29 6.70 -0.27
N ASP A 138 24.93 6.04 -1.38
CA ASP A 138 25.90 5.74 -2.46
C ASP A 138 26.59 7.01 -3.00
N ALA A 139 25.92 8.17 -2.92
CA ALA A 139 26.46 9.47 -3.33
C ALA A 139 27.24 10.20 -2.21
N GLY A 140 27.58 9.52 -1.12
CA GLY A 140 28.29 10.08 0.03
C GLY A 140 27.38 10.51 1.19
N THR A 141 27.95 11.28 2.12
CA THR A 141 27.24 11.72 3.32
C THR A 141 26.31 12.90 3.02
N GLN A 142 25.09 12.81 3.49
CA GLN A 142 24.06 13.85 3.40
C GLN A 142 23.66 14.30 4.81
N THR A 143 23.30 15.56 4.96
CA THR A 143 22.83 16.13 6.23
C THR A 143 21.43 16.74 6.08
N ALA A 144 20.64 16.66 7.11
CA ALA A 144 19.33 17.28 7.22
C ALA A 144 19.15 17.89 8.63
N ASP A 145 18.05 18.54 8.91
CA ASP A 145 17.67 18.93 10.26
C ASP A 145 16.83 17.84 10.93
N LEU A 146 16.12 17.03 10.09
CA LEU A 146 15.32 15.89 10.52
C LEU A 146 15.42 14.77 9.47
N VAL A 147 15.50 13.53 9.94
CA VAL A 147 15.42 12.33 9.11
C VAL A 147 14.17 11.55 9.46
N ILE A 148 13.39 11.17 8.45
CA ILE A 148 12.17 10.35 8.59
C ILE A 148 12.37 9.02 7.86
N GLY A 149 12.30 7.90 8.61
CA GLY A 149 12.33 6.56 8.06
C GLY A 149 10.96 6.12 7.59
N ALA A 150 10.83 5.85 6.29
CA ALA A 150 9.67 5.26 5.64
C ALA A 150 10.10 4.09 4.74
N ASP A 151 11.20 3.46 5.08
CA ASP A 151 11.98 2.46 4.34
C ASP A 151 11.49 1.01 4.56
N GLY A 152 10.31 0.84 5.14
CA GLY A 152 9.53 -0.40 5.13
C GLY A 152 10.05 -1.50 6.07
N LEU A 153 9.80 -2.75 5.68
CA LEU A 153 10.07 -3.92 6.51
C LEU A 153 11.56 -4.10 6.79
N HIS A 154 12.40 -3.85 5.80
CA HIS A 154 13.86 -3.98 5.88
C HIS A 154 14.54 -2.64 6.20
N SER A 155 13.88 -1.83 7.02
CA SER A 155 14.36 -0.50 7.42
C SER A 155 15.78 -0.53 7.97
N VAL A 156 16.62 0.33 7.41
CA VAL A 156 18.00 0.55 7.92
C VAL A 156 18.02 1.54 9.09
N LEU A 157 16.95 2.35 9.24
CA LEU A 157 16.86 3.31 10.34
C LEU A 157 16.32 2.70 11.64
N ARG A 158 15.41 1.73 11.52
CA ARG A 158 14.76 1.12 12.69
C ARG A 158 15.74 0.57 13.71
N PRO A 159 16.82 -0.16 13.34
CA PRO A 159 17.80 -0.64 14.30
C PRO A 159 18.46 0.46 15.12
N ALA A 160 18.74 1.61 14.49
CA ALA A 160 19.36 2.75 15.17
C ALA A 160 18.42 3.44 16.17
N LEU A 161 17.09 3.38 15.95
CA LEU A 161 16.09 4.04 16.79
C LEU A 161 15.50 3.11 17.86
N ASN A 162 15.24 1.86 17.50
CA ASN A 162 14.45 0.93 18.32
C ASN A 162 15.20 -0.36 18.67
N GLY A 163 16.48 -0.47 18.29
CA GLY A 163 17.23 -1.71 18.41
C GLY A 163 16.98 -2.69 17.26
N ALA A 164 17.88 -3.64 17.11
CA ALA A 164 17.79 -4.65 16.04
C ALA A 164 16.66 -5.64 16.34
N ALA A 165 15.73 -5.79 15.40
CA ALA A 165 14.68 -6.81 15.42
C ALA A 165 14.54 -7.40 14.02
N ALA A 166 14.65 -8.73 13.92
CA ALA A 166 14.38 -9.42 12.68
C ALA A 166 12.85 -9.56 12.46
N PRO A 167 12.36 -9.43 11.22
CA PRO A 167 11.00 -9.82 10.91
C PRO A 167 10.75 -11.29 11.29
N PHE A 168 9.54 -11.59 11.75
CA PHE A 168 9.12 -12.96 12.04
C PHE A 168 7.96 -13.36 11.12
N PHE A 169 7.88 -14.62 10.81
CA PHE A 169 6.80 -15.16 10.00
C PHE A 169 5.51 -15.27 10.83
N THR A 170 4.44 -14.67 10.35
CA THR A 170 3.13 -14.66 11.04
C THR A 170 2.33 -15.95 10.83
N GLY A 171 2.84 -16.91 10.06
CA GLY A 171 2.12 -18.11 9.70
C GLY A 171 1.11 -17.92 8.56
N GLN A 172 1.12 -16.79 7.89
CA GLN A 172 0.18 -16.49 6.81
C GLN A 172 0.88 -16.10 5.51
N VAL A 173 0.37 -16.61 4.40
CA VAL A 173 0.82 -16.28 3.04
C VAL A 173 -0.36 -15.71 2.26
N ALA A 174 -0.14 -14.60 1.56
CA ALA A 174 -1.13 -13.96 0.71
C ALA A 174 -0.74 -14.09 -0.77
N TRP A 175 -1.60 -14.74 -1.55
CA TRP A 175 -1.58 -14.69 -2.99
C TRP A 175 -2.32 -13.45 -3.46
N ARG A 176 -1.78 -12.77 -4.46
CA ARG A 176 -2.39 -11.57 -5.02
C ARG A 176 -2.44 -11.67 -6.54
N ALA A 177 -3.58 -11.30 -7.10
CA ALA A 177 -3.77 -11.24 -8.54
C ALA A 177 -4.75 -10.12 -8.90
N THR A 178 -4.58 -9.58 -10.09
CA THR A 178 -5.61 -8.80 -10.78
C THR A 178 -5.96 -9.52 -12.06
N VAL A 179 -7.24 -9.72 -12.30
CA VAL A 179 -7.74 -10.40 -13.50
C VAL A 179 -8.74 -9.51 -14.23
N PRO A 180 -8.87 -9.62 -15.55
CA PRO A 180 -9.93 -8.94 -16.28
C PRO A 180 -11.30 -9.33 -15.72
N ALA A 181 -12.20 -8.37 -15.62
CA ALA A 181 -13.57 -8.56 -15.16
C ALA A 181 -14.56 -8.03 -16.21
N PRO A 182 -15.81 -8.57 -16.28
CA PRO A 182 -16.76 -8.24 -17.34
C PRO A 182 -17.41 -6.85 -17.20
N GLY A 183 -16.90 -5.94 -16.38
CA GLY A 183 -17.38 -4.55 -16.29
C GLY A 183 -18.67 -4.33 -15.50
N SER A 184 -19.35 -5.40 -15.06
CA SER A 184 -20.66 -5.33 -14.37
C SER A 184 -20.56 -5.59 -12.85
N ALA A 185 -19.35 -5.71 -12.30
CA ALA A 185 -19.18 -6.02 -10.89
C ALA A 185 -19.68 -4.85 -10.01
N THR A 186 -20.52 -5.18 -9.03
CA THR A 186 -20.93 -4.22 -8.00
C THR A 186 -19.70 -3.71 -7.25
N ALA A 187 -19.68 -2.42 -6.91
CA ALA A 187 -18.60 -1.82 -6.12
C ALA A 187 -18.63 -2.30 -4.66
N GLU A 188 -18.43 -3.60 -4.46
CA GLU A 188 -18.50 -4.28 -3.18
C GLU A 188 -17.26 -5.15 -2.97
N ALA A 189 -16.69 -5.10 -1.76
CA ALA A 189 -15.68 -6.05 -1.37
C ALA A 189 -16.37 -7.32 -0.86
N ARG A 190 -16.00 -8.45 -1.43
CA ARG A 190 -16.43 -9.77 -0.98
C ARG A 190 -15.30 -10.46 -0.23
N VAL A 191 -15.63 -11.08 0.90
CA VAL A 191 -14.73 -11.89 1.69
C VAL A 191 -15.35 -13.26 1.88
N ASP A 192 -14.78 -14.28 1.28
CA ASP A 192 -15.16 -15.68 1.48
C ASP A 192 -14.28 -16.29 2.56
N MET A 193 -14.88 -16.71 3.68
CA MET A 193 -14.19 -17.16 4.88
C MET A 193 -14.27 -18.68 5.02
N GLY A 194 -13.11 -19.35 5.00
CA GLY A 194 -12.99 -20.78 5.24
C GLY A 194 -12.04 -21.13 6.39
N PRO A 195 -11.94 -22.38 6.77
CA PRO A 195 -11.01 -22.80 7.81
C PRO A 195 -9.57 -22.50 7.40
N ARG A 196 -8.85 -21.68 8.20
CA ARG A 196 -7.44 -21.31 8.02
C ARG A 196 -7.11 -20.61 6.69
N ARG A 197 -8.13 -20.09 6.00
CA ARG A 197 -7.96 -19.35 4.74
C ARG A 197 -9.15 -18.45 4.45
N HIS A 198 -8.92 -17.41 3.67
CA HIS A 198 -9.99 -16.57 3.15
C HIS A 198 -9.59 -15.98 1.80
N LEU A 199 -10.60 -15.64 1.01
CA LEU A 199 -10.43 -14.96 -0.27
C LEU A 199 -11.14 -13.61 -0.22
N VAL A 200 -10.41 -12.54 -0.56
CA VAL A 200 -10.97 -11.21 -0.71
C VAL A 200 -10.98 -10.85 -2.19
N SER A 201 -12.12 -10.40 -2.68
CA SER A 201 -12.25 -9.89 -4.05
C SER A 201 -12.98 -8.55 -4.06
N TYR A 202 -12.56 -7.64 -4.94
CA TYR A 202 -13.23 -6.36 -5.17
C TYR A 202 -12.85 -5.78 -6.53
N PRO A 203 -13.76 -5.02 -7.16
CA PRO A 203 -13.52 -4.44 -8.47
C PRO A 203 -12.56 -3.25 -8.41
N LEU A 204 -11.83 -3.05 -9.50
CA LEU A 204 -10.96 -1.91 -9.75
C LEU A 204 -11.28 -1.33 -11.12
N ARG A 205 -10.92 -0.05 -11.35
CA ARG A 205 -11.04 0.63 -12.65
C ARG A 205 -12.44 0.44 -13.25
N ASP A 206 -13.46 0.85 -12.51
CA ASP A 206 -14.87 0.77 -12.90
C ASP A 206 -15.33 -0.66 -13.28
N GLY A 207 -14.79 -1.66 -12.57
CA GLY A 207 -15.14 -3.05 -12.77
C GLY A 207 -14.45 -3.73 -13.96
N GLN A 208 -13.51 -3.08 -14.62
CA GLN A 208 -12.72 -3.69 -15.69
C GLN A 208 -11.73 -4.73 -15.18
N LEU A 209 -11.31 -4.60 -13.93
CA LEU A 209 -10.40 -5.51 -13.25
C LEU A 209 -11.04 -6.00 -11.95
N MET A 210 -10.75 -7.24 -11.59
CA MET A 210 -11.04 -7.80 -10.26
C MET A 210 -9.72 -8.01 -9.53
N ASN A 211 -9.59 -7.43 -8.34
CA ASN A 211 -8.50 -7.73 -7.44
C ASN A 211 -8.84 -8.94 -6.59
N LEU A 212 -7.90 -9.87 -6.47
CA LEU A 212 -8.01 -11.08 -5.67
C LEU A 212 -6.87 -11.12 -4.65
N VAL A 213 -7.22 -11.38 -3.39
CA VAL A 213 -6.26 -11.65 -2.31
C VAL A 213 -6.68 -12.92 -1.60
N ALA A 214 -5.98 -14.01 -1.86
CA ALA A 214 -6.23 -15.29 -1.21
C ALA A 214 -5.17 -15.50 -0.12
N VAL A 215 -5.62 -15.61 1.14
CA VAL A 215 -4.77 -15.78 2.31
C VAL A 215 -4.94 -17.18 2.85
N GLU A 216 -3.83 -17.82 3.15
CA GLU A 216 -3.80 -19.15 3.78
C GLU A 216 -2.75 -19.22 4.89
N GLU A 217 -3.02 -20.06 5.88
CA GLU A 217 -2.04 -20.38 6.91
C GLU A 217 -1.03 -21.41 6.40
N ARG A 218 0.25 -21.16 6.66
CA ARG A 218 1.37 -22.06 6.36
C ARG A 218 2.31 -22.21 7.53
N ALA A 219 2.88 -23.40 7.68
CA ALA A 219 3.86 -23.67 8.73
C ALA A 219 5.27 -23.18 8.39
N ALA A 220 5.58 -23.03 7.10
CA ALA A 220 6.91 -22.63 6.64
C ALA A 220 6.89 -21.26 5.99
N TRP A 221 7.94 -20.48 6.27
CA TRP A 221 8.17 -19.19 5.62
C TRP A 221 8.41 -19.38 4.13
N THR A 222 7.72 -18.61 3.32
CA THR A 222 7.97 -18.48 1.88
C THR A 222 8.66 -17.15 1.61
N ALA A 223 9.39 -17.06 0.49
CA ALA A 223 10.10 -15.83 0.12
C ALA A 223 9.15 -14.62 0.08
N GLU A 224 9.55 -13.55 0.76
CA GLU A 224 8.82 -12.28 0.75
C GLU A 224 9.12 -11.53 -0.55
N SER A 225 8.13 -11.42 -1.41
CA SER A 225 8.24 -10.58 -2.60
C SER A 225 6.87 -10.26 -3.18
N TRP A 226 6.65 -9.00 -3.51
CA TRP A 226 5.49 -8.58 -4.29
C TRP A 226 5.55 -9.03 -5.76
N SER A 227 6.73 -9.40 -6.25
CA SER A 227 6.99 -9.79 -7.64
C SER A 227 7.22 -11.29 -7.82
N HIS A 228 7.22 -12.08 -6.73
CA HIS A 228 7.36 -13.53 -6.83
C HIS A 228 6.14 -14.14 -7.52
N LYS A 229 6.35 -14.78 -8.66
CA LYS A 229 5.28 -15.47 -9.38
C LYS A 229 5.00 -16.80 -8.67
N GLY A 230 3.81 -16.88 -8.06
CA GLY A 230 3.30 -18.14 -7.52
C GLY A 230 2.75 -19.05 -8.63
N ASP A 231 2.61 -20.32 -8.32
CA ASP A 231 1.97 -21.30 -9.19
C ASP A 231 0.43 -21.18 -9.09
N PRO A 232 -0.28 -20.81 -10.18
CA PRO A 232 -1.73 -20.70 -10.17
C PRO A 232 -2.46 -22.02 -9.87
N ASP A 233 -1.88 -23.16 -10.22
CA ASP A 233 -2.49 -24.48 -9.98
C ASP A 233 -2.42 -24.85 -8.50
N GLN A 234 -1.32 -24.49 -7.83
CA GLN A 234 -1.23 -24.59 -6.38
C GLN A 234 -2.30 -23.74 -5.69
N LEU A 235 -2.51 -22.50 -6.12
CA LEU A 235 -3.56 -21.65 -5.59
C LEU A 235 -4.96 -22.27 -5.79
N ARG A 236 -5.27 -22.75 -7.00
CA ARG A 236 -6.56 -23.40 -7.32
C ARG A 236 -6.79 -24.63 -6.44
N ALA A 237 -5.77 -25.47 -6.27
CA ALA A 237 -5.87 -26.66 -5.42
C ALA A 237 -6.17 -26.31 -3.96
N GLN A 238 -5.51 -25.27 -3.42
CA GLN A 238 -5.71 -24.82 -2.03
C GLN A 238 -7.10 -24.25 -1.79
N PHE A 239 -7.72 -23.64 -2.79
CA PHE A 239 -9.04 -23.00 -2.70
C PHE A 239 -10.15 -23.77 -3.44
N SER A 240 -9.92 -25.05 -3.82
CA SER A 240 -10.88 -25.89 -4.55
C SER A 240 -12.19 -26.14 -3.80
N GLY A 241 -12.20 -26.02 -2.46
CA GLY A 241 -13.40 -26.14 -1.64
C GLY A 241 -14.21 -24.84 -1.51
N PHE A 242 -13.73 -23.71 -2.08
CA PHE A 242 -14.46 -22.46 -2.08
C PHE A 242 -15.51 -22.49 -3.19
N GLY A 243 -16.78 -22.32 -2.82
CA GLY A 243 -17.91 -22.39 -3.75
C GLY A 243 -17.82 -21.33 -4.84
N ALA A 244 -18.10 -21.73 -6.07
CA ALA A 244 -18.35 -20.81 -7.14
C ALA A 244 -19.67 -20.07 -6.85
N SER A 245 -19.60 -18.77 -6.77
CA SER A 245 -20.76 -17.88 -6.72
C SER A 245 -20.63 -16.85 -7.83
#